data_11ee7bfc517e7f85f30d688af9d4b569
#
_entry.id   11ee7bfc517e7f85f30d688af9d4b569
#
_cell.length_a   1.000
_cell.length_b   1.000
_cell.length_c   1.000
_cell.angle_alpha   90.00
_cell.angle_beta   90.00
_cell.angle_gamma   90.00
#
_symmetry.space_group_name_H-M   'P 1'
#
loop_
_entity.id
_entity.type
_entity.pdbx_description
1 polymer ?
#
loop_
_entity_poly.entity_id
_entity_poly.type
_entity_poly.pdbx_seq_one_letter_code
_entity_poly.pdbx_strand_id
1 'polypeptide(L)'
;MEKINQRHVAGSFITKVIGVIVGPFIFNMKINDMPKIESPFVRELINGNYIVTNKIAEGYEWVFNDESVMAIEKLHGTNVSIVIVEGTVTQVYNRTERIPFITKGKKWIIEGLLNSKERGYLENLGDGQFFGELIGPKINGNPYKLTEHLWIPFSTFAQKHLRYKSWGKYPKDFETISDWFEKDLLPLYALMKGDKQGFVEGIVFTHPDGRMAKLRRDMFDWYSGERHGD
;
A
#
# COMPACT_ATOMS: atom_id res chain seq x y z
N MET A 1 -47.45 26.11 -0.03
CA MET A 1 -46.66 24.98 0.54
C MET A 1 -45.85 24.35 -0.57
N GLU A 2 -44.63 24.82 -0.77
CA GLU A 2 -43.75 24.34 -1.81
C GLU A 2 -42.98 23.08 -1.30
N LYS A 3 -43.08 21.99 -2.05
CA LYS A 3 -42.26 20.80 -1.80
C LYS A 3 -40.86 21.10 -2.32
N ILE A 4 -39.93 21.38 -1.43
CA ILE A 4 -38.52 21.52 -1.74
C ILE A 4 -37.96 20.15 -2.15
N ASN A 5 -37.42 20.13 -3.36
CA ASN A 5 -36.97 18.93 -4.07
C ASN A 5 -35.65 18.39 -3.48
N GLN A 6 -35.73 17.37 -2.62
CA GLN A 6 -34.58 16.79 -1.91
C GLN A 6 -33.51 16.17 -2.82
N ARG A 7 -33.74 16.06 -4.13
CA ARG A 7 -32.76 15.44 -5.06
C ARG A 7 -31.54 16.33 -5.40
N HIS A 8 -31.64 17.65 -5.19
CA HIS A 8 -30.52 18.57 -5.50
C HIS A 8 -29.48 18.67 -4.38
N VAL A 9 -29.84 18.30 -3.15
CA VAL A 9 -28.92 18.42 -1.98
C VAL A 9 -27.87 17.32 -1.93
N ALA A 10 -28.21 16.08 -2.32
CA ALA A 10 -27.28 14.96 -2.27
C ALA A 10 -26.12 15.08 -3.30
N GLY A 11 -26.41 15.56 -4.52
CA GLY A 11 -25.38 15.77 -5.54
C GLY A 11 -24.39 16.88 -5.18
N SER A 12 -24.88 17.95 -4.52
CA SER A 12 -24.06 19.06 -4.07
C SER A 12 -23.14 18.71 -2.90
N PHE A 13 -23.54 17.79 -2.02
CA PHE A 13 -22.76 17.39 -0.86
C PHE A 13 -21.55 16.51 -1.26
N ILE A 14 -21.76 15.53 -2.16
CA ILE A 14 -20.69 14.67 -2.68
C ILE A 14 -19.67 15.49 -3.48
N THR A 15 -20.11 16.45 -4.27
CA THR A 15 -19.24 17.33 -5.06
C THR A 15 -18.34 18.21 -4.18
N LYS A 16 -18.81 18.64 -3.01
CA LYS A 16 -18.03 19.45 -2.07
C LYS A 16 -16.97 18.64 -1.30
N VAL A 17 -17.25 17.36 -1.01
CA VAL A 17 -16.36 16.52 -0.17
C VAL A 17 -15.18 15.96 -0.96
N ILE A 18 -15.33 15.69 -2.27
CA ILE A 18 -14.24 15.11 -3.09
C ILE A 18 -13.62 16.18 -4.00
N GLY A 19 -14.27 17.33 -4.18
CA GLY A 19 -13.84 18.36 -5.13
C GLY A 19 -13.86 17.84 -6.58
N VAL A 20 -14.91 17.10 -6.98
CA VAL A 20 -15.04 16.58 -8.35
C VAL A 20 -15.45 17.73 -9.28
N ILE A 21 -14.51 18.26 -10.05
CA ILE A 21 -14.79 19.10 -11.18
C ILE A 21 -15.08 18.19 -12.38
N VAL A 22 -16.33 18.06 -12.76
CA VAL A 22 -16.73 17.43 -14.03
C VAL A 22 -16.58 18.49 -15.12
N GLY A 23 -15.34 18.70 -15.56
CA GLY A 23 -15.02 19.58 -16.69
C GLY A 23 -14.40 18.75 -17.84
N PRO A 24 -14.42 19.25 -19.09
CA PRO A 24 -13.98 18.50 -20.27
C PRO A 24 -12.44 18.37 -20.40
N PHE A 25 -11.66 18.75 -19.41
CA PHE A 25 -10.21 18.53 -19.41
C PHE A 25 -9.88 17.08 -19.04
N ILE A 26 -10.03 16.17 -19.99
CA ILE A 26 -9.37 14.86 -19.94
C ILE A 26 -7.90 15.14 -20.18
N PHE A 27 -7.13 15.34 -19.11
CA PHE A 27 -5.68 15.20 -19.20
C PHE A 27 -5.42 13.78 -19.65
N ASN A 28 -4.81 13.63 -20.81
CA ASN A 28 -4.43 12.33 -21.38
C ASN A 28 -3.16 11.83 -20.67
N MET A 29 -3.23 11.78 -19.32
CA MET A 29 -2.14 11.25 -18.51
C MET A 29 -2.10 9.73 -18.72
N LYS A 30 -0.95 9.23 -19.18
CA LYS A 30 -0.74 7.78 -19.25
C LYS A 30 -0.82 7.21 -17.85
N ILE A 31 -1.81 6.37 -17.61
CA ILE A 31 -1.97 5.65 -16.35
C ILE A 31 -1.01 4.47 -16.33
N ASN A 32 -0.21 4.42 -15.29
CA ASN A 32 0.71 3.32 -15.06
C ASN A 32 0.10 2.33 -14.07
N ASP A 33 0.32 1.04 -14.30
CA ASP A 33 0.14 0.02 -13.24
C ASP A 33 1.39 0.00 -12.35
N MET A 34 1.21 -0.39 -11.10
CA MET A 34 2.35 -0.63 -10.23
C MET A 34 3.10 -1.88 -10.74
N PRO A 35 4.40 -1.80 -10.99
CA PRO A 35 5.17 -2.95 -11.46
C PRO A 35 5.11 -4.09 -10.44
N LYS A 36 5.25 -5.33 -10.92
CA LYS A 36 5.43 -6.48 -10.02
C LYS A 36 6.75 -6.29 -9.27
N ILE A 37 6.67 -6.30 -7.94
CA ILE A 37 7.83 -6.18 -7.06
C ILE A 37 8.33 -7.59 -6.74
N GLU A 38 9.61 -7.86 -7.01
CA GLU A 38 10.22 -9.16 -6.78
C GLU A 38 11.00 -9.21 -5.46
N SER A 39 11.43 -10.41 -5.08
CA SER A 39 12.27 -10.63 -3.90
C SER A 39 13.72 -10.24 -4.17
N PRO A 40 14.43 -9.61 -3.20
CA PRO A 40 15.85 -9.35 -3.34
C PRO A 40 16.71 -10.60 -3.15
N PHE A 41 16.11 -11.72 -2.70
CA PHE A 41 16.76 -13.02 -2.61
C PHE A 41 16.20 -13.98 -3.66
N VAL A 42 17.05 -14.87 -4.15
CA VAL A 42 16.66 -15.98 -5.03
C VAL A 42 15.65 -16.85 -4.30
N ARG A 43 14.59 -17.24 -5.00
CA ARG A 43 13.60 -18.19 -4.48
C ARG A 43 13.70 -19.52 -5.19
N GLU A 44 13.73 -20.58 -4.42
CA GLU A 44 13.75 -21.95 -4.90
C GLU A 44 12.46 -22.69 -4.51
N LEU A 45 12.03 -23.62 -5.35
CA LEU A 45 10.85 -24.44 -5.07
C LEU A 45 11.25 -25.57 -4.10
N ILE A 46 10.84 -25.43 -2.84
CA ILE A 46 11.14 -26.39 -1.76
C ILE A 46 9.82 -26.88 -1.19
N ASN A 47 9.58 -28.19 -1.27
CA ASN A 47 8.34 -28.83 -0.78
C ASN A 47 7.06 -28.16 -1.30
N GLY A 48 7.04 -27.76 -2.57
CA GLY A 48 5.90 -27.11 -3.21
C GLY A 48 5.72 -25.61 -2.92
N ASN A 49 6.62 -24.99 -2.15
CA ASN A 49 6.62 -23.57 -1.84
C ASN A 49 7.86 -22.87 -2.41
N TYR A 50 7.68 -21.63 -2.88
CA TYR A 50 8.81 -20.78 -3.29
C TYR A 50 9.43 -20.09 -2.07
N ILE A 51 10.59 -20.61 -1.64
CA ILE A 51 11.30 -20.18 -0.43
C ILE A 51 12.52 -19.35 -0.82
N VAL A 52 12.78 -18.27 -0.09
CA VAL A 52 14.00 -17.47 -0.26
C VAL A 52 15.23 -18.25 0.24
N THR A 53 16.32 -18.10 -0.49
CA THR A 53 17.63 -18.68 -0.15
C THR A 53 18.61 -17.57 0.24
N ASN A 54 19.79 -17.93 0.72
CA ASN A 54 20.84 -16.97 1.08
C ASN A 54 21.56 -16.33 -0.13
N LYS A 55 21.05 -16.54 -1.34
CA LYS A 55 21.60 -15.95 -2.57
C LYS A 55 20.85 -14.66 -2.88
N ILE A 56 21.57 -13.57 -3.05
CA ILE A 56 21.00 -12.31 -3.56
C ILE A 56 20.60 -12.52 -5.02
N ALA A 57 19.41 -12.09 -5.39
CA ALA A 57 18.96 -12.13 -6.77
C ALA A 57 19.71 -11.08 -7.61
N GLU A 58 20.05 -11.44 -8.84
CA GLU A 58 20.79 -10.58 -9.76
C GLU A 58 20.10 -9.21 -9.93
N GLY A 59 20.87 -8.13 -9.75
CA GLY A 59 20.37 -6.77 -9.85
C GLY A 59 19.68 -6.24 -8.59
N TYR A 60 19.66 -7.00 -7.48
CA TYR A 60 19.07 -6.57 -6.20
C TYR A 60 20.10 -6.27 -5.10
N GLU A 61 21.40 -6.26 -5.43
CA GLU A 61 22.50 -5.94 -4.51
C GLU A 61 22.32 -4.55 -3.85
N TRP A 62 21.64 -3.64 -4.55
CA TRP A 62 21.35 -2.30 -4.06
C TRP A 62 20.53 -2.31 -2.76
N VAL A 63 19.68 -3.31 -2.54
CA VAL A 63 18.87 -3.41 -1.31
C VAL A 63 19.79 -3.46 -0.08
N PHE A 64 20.92 -4.15 -0.20
CA PHE A 64 21.82 -4.42 0.91
C PHE A 64 22.97 -3.42 1.00
N ASN A 65 23.44 -2.93 -0.15
CA ASN A 65 24.67 -2.13 -0.25
C ASN A 65 24.44 -0.62 -0.24
N ASP A 66 23.21 -0.16 -0.53
CA ASP A 66 22.90 1.26 -0.60
C ASP A 66 22.26 1.75 0.70
N GLU A 67 22.83 2.80 1.30
CA GLU A 67 22.34 3.38 2.56
C GLU A 67 21.06 4.21 2.39
N SER A 68 20.74 4.64 1.15
CA SER A 68 19.53 5.39 0.86
C SER A 68 18.27 4.53 0.84
N VAL A 69 18.41 3.20 0.87
CA VAL A 69 17.30 2.27 0.87
C VAL A 69 16.47 2.40 2.15
N MET A 70 15.19 2.56 1.97
CA MET A 70 14.22 2.54 3.06
C MET A 70 13.49 1.19 3.10
N ALA A 71 13.37 0.63 4.29
CA ALA A 71 12.53 -0.53 4.57
C ALA A 71 11.17 -0.08 5.12
N ILE A 72 10.10 -0.32 4.37
CA ILE A 72 8.74 0.12 4.69
C ILE A 72 7.90 -1.13 4.99
N GLU A 73 7.09 -1.11 6.05
CA GLU A 73 6.15 -2.21 6.30
C GLU A 73 5.27 -2.46 5.09
N LYS A 74 5.27 -3.71 4.64
CA LYS A 74 4.38 -4.16 3.57
C LYS A 74 2.99 -4.38 4.14
N LEU A 75 2.03 -3.56 3.73
CA LEU A 75 0.63 -3.76 4.08
C LEU A 75 0.00 -4.87 3.23
N HIS A 76 -0.88 -5.64 3.85
CA HIS A 76 -1.66 -6.71 3.23
C HIS A 76 -3.03 -6.19 2.80
N GLY A 77 -3.10 -5.70 1.59
CA GLY A 77 -4.28 -5.07 1.04
C GLY A 77 -4.44 -5.29 -0.47
N THR A 78 -5.00 -4.32 -1.14
CA THR A 78 -5.06 -4.28 -2.61
C THR A 78 -4.53 -2.96 -3.13
N ASN A 79 -3.74 -3.03 -4.20
CA ASN A 79 -3.16 -1.84 -4.82
C ASN A 79 -4.25 -0.98 -5.47
N VAL A 80 -4.32 0.26 -5.04
CA VAL A 80 -5.19 1.29 -5.62
C VAL A 80 -4.35 2.51 -5.92
N SER A 81 -4.51 3.09 -7.11
CA SER A 81 -3.92 4.39 -7.43
C SER A 81 -4.97 5.46 -7.64
N ILE A 82 -4.57 6.68 -7.34
CA ILE A 82 -5.38 7.89 -7.55
C ILE A 82 -4.63 8.86 -8.45
N VAL A 83 -5.37 9.65 -9.20
CA VAL A 83 -4.82 10.78 -9.96
C VAL A 83 -5.32 12.07 -9.34
N ILE A 84 -4.39 12.95 -8.99
CA ILE A 84 -4.67 14.27 -8.45
C ILE A 84 -4.33 15.31 -9.53
N VAL A 85 -5.25 16.24 -9.75
CA VAL A 85 -5.08 17.38 -10.63
C VAL A 85 -5.62 18.62 -9.88
N GLU A 86 -4.81 19.65 -9.78
CA GLU A 86 -5.14 20.89 -9.04
C GLU A 86 -5.63 20.60 -7.61
N GLY A 87 -4.92 19.68 -6.92
CA GLY A 87 -5.23 19.26 -5.55
C GLY A 87 -6.52 18.44 -5.40
N THR A 88 -7.15 18.01 -6.51
CA THR A 88 -8.40 17.25 -6.51
C THR A 88 -8.17 15.84 -7.05
N VAL A 89 -8.71 14.83 -6.36
CA VAL A 89 -8.72 13.45 -6.88
C VAL A 89 -9.70 13.38 -8.05
N THR A 90 -9.19 13.19 -9.26
CA THR A 90 -9.96 13.16 -10.50
C THR A 90 -10.22 11.75 -11.02
N GLN A 91 -9.36 10.79 -10.69
CA GLN A 91 -9.48 9.41 -11.13
C GLN A 91 -8.99 8.45 -10.04
N VAL A 92 -9.57 7.25 -10.03
CA VAL A 92 -9.23 6.15 -9.12
C VAL A 92 -9.09 4.88 -9.94
N TYR A 93 -8.08 4.06 -9.64
CA TYR A 93 -7.81 2.81 -10.31
C TYR A 93 -7.53 1.70 -9.31
N ASN A 94 -8.11 0.52 -9.53
CA ASN A 94 -7.66 -0.72 -8.93
C ASN A 94 -6.78 -1.41 -9.99
N ARG A 95 -5.47 -1.33 -9.80
CA ARG A 95 -4.47 -1.61 -10.84
C ARG A 95 -4.73 -0.72 -12.07
N THR A 96 -5.08 -1.29 -13.22
CA THR A 96 -5.41 -0.57 -14.46
C THR A 96 -6.91 -0.35 -14.65
N GLU A 97 -7.77 -0.96 -13.83
CA GLU A 97 -9.21 -0.81 -13.91
C GLU A 97 -9.65 0.51 -13.28
N ARG A 98 -10.25 1.38 -14.09
CA ARG A 98 -10.82 2.64 -13.60
C ARG A 98 -12.06 2.38 -12.74
N ILE A 99 -12.09 2.95 -11.54
CA ILE A 99 -13.21 2.86 -10.60
C ILE A 99 -14.02 4.16 -10.65
N PRO A 100 -15.29 4.09 -11.08
CA PRO A 100 -16.18 5.28 -11.03
C PRO A 100 -16.42 5.73 -9.59
N PHE A 101 -16.48 7.04 -9.33
CA PHE A 101 -16.80 7.57 -8.00
C PHE A 101 -18.20 7.16 -7.52
N ILE A 102 -19.12 6.94 -8.45
CA ILE A 102 -20.45 6.41 -8.17
C ILE A 102 -20.49 5.00 -8.73
N THR A 103 -20.36 4.02 -7.87
CA THR A 103 -20.36 2.60 -8.24
C THR A 103 -21.22 1.77 -7.29
N LYS A 104 -21.92 0.75 -7.82
CA LYS A 104 -22.63 -0.23 -7.01
C LYS A 104 -21.71 -1.33 -6.48
N GLY A 105 -20.70 -1.70 -7.29
CA GLY A 105 -19.62 -2.61 -6.89
C GLY A 105 -18.47 -1.83 -6.27
N LYS A 106 -17.48 -2.48 -5.70
CA LYS A 106 -16.20 -1.87 -5.23
C LYS A 106 -16.32 -0.50 -4.51
N LYS A 107 -17.49 -0.17 -3.95
CA LYS A 107 -17.76 1.10 -3.26
C LYS A 107 -16.80 1.34 -2.09
N TRP A 108 -16.30 0.26 -1.49
CA TRP A 108 -15.32 0.31 -0.41
C TRP A 108 -13.99 0.95 -0.80
N ILE A 109 -13.65 1.00 -2.10
CA ILE A 109 -12.46 1.72 -2.60
C ILE A 109 -12.66 3.22 -2.38
N ILE A 110 -13.82 3.72 -2.78
CA ILE A 110 -14.14 5.15 -2.63
C ILE A 110 -14.32 5.51 -1.15
N GLU A 111 -14.98 4.64 -0.37
CA GLU A 111 -15.08 4.80 1.09
C GLU A 111 -13.71 4.90 1.75
N GLY A 112 -12.77 4.01 1.37
CA GLY A 112 -11.41 4.03 1.89
C GLY A 112 -10.65 5.31 1.56
N LEU A 113 -10.83 5.85 0.35
CA LEU A 113 -10.25 7.14 -0.03
C LEU A 113 -10.83 8.30 0.78
N LEU A 114 -12.15 8.33 0.97
CA LEU A 114 -12.81 9.36 1.76
C LEU A 114 -12.35 9.34 3.21
N ASN A 115 -12.36 8.17 3.84
CA ASN A 115 -11.91 8.01 5.22
C ASN A 115 -10.43 8.43 5.38
N SER A 116 -9.59 8.10 4.40
CA SER A 116 -8.18 8.51 4.42
C SER A 116 -7.99 10.00 4.22
N LYS A 117 -8.81 10.64 3.38
CA LYS A 117 -8.81 12.10 3.23
C LYS A 117 -9.21 12.80 4.53
N GLU A 118 -10.27 12.35 5.19
CA GLU A 118 -10.71 12.88 6.48
C GLU A 118 -9.66 12.76 7.59
N ARG A 119 -8.80 11.73 7.49
CA ARG A 119 -7.65 11.52 8.41
C ARG A 119 -6.39 12.27 8.03
N GLY A 120 -6.41 13.06 6.96
CA GLY A 120 -5.26 13.80 6.48
C GLY A 120 -4.21 12.95 5.74
N TYR A 121 -4.51 11.68 5.38
CA TYR A 121 -3.52 10.79 4.74
C TYR A 121 -3.17 11.22 3.31
N LEU A 122 -4.02 12.04 2.68
CA LEU A 122 -3.78 12.60 1.36
C LEU A 122 -3.07 13.96 1.40
N GLU A 123 -2.82 14.51 2.59
CA GLU A 123 -2.06 15.73 2.74
C GLU A 123 -0.64 15.57 2.18
N ASN A 124 -0.15 16.63 1.55
CA ASN A 124 1.16 16.69 0.90
C ASN A 124 1.34 15.79 -0.34
N LEU A 125 0.25 15.23 -0.87
CA LEU A 125 0.25 14.68 -2.23
C LEU A 125 0.04 15.86 -3.20
N GLY A 126 1.00 16.08 -4.10
CA GLY A 126 0.89 17.06 -5.19
C GLY A 126 0.03 16.53 -6.34
N ASP A 127 0.13 17.18 -7.50
CA ASP A 127 -0.50 16.68 -8.72
C ASP A 127 0.25 15.46 -9.27
N GLY A 128 -0.48 14.50 -9.83
CA GLY A 128 0.08 13.28 -10.41
C GLY A 128 -0.67 12.01 -10.05
N GLN A 129 -0.10 10.85 -10.42
CA GLN A 129 -0.59 9.54 -10.04
C GLN A 129 0.14 9.05 -8.78
N PHE A 130 -0.62 8.63 -7.77
CA PHE A 130 -0.10 8.10 -6.51
C PHE A 130 -0.64 6.70 -6.26
N PHE A 131 0.26 5.82 -5.83
CA PHE A 131 -0.07 4.45 -5.44
C PHE A 131 -0.20 4.33 -3.93
N GLY A 132 -1.08 3.45 -3.50
CA GLY A 132 -1.27 3.13 -2.10
C GLY A 132 -1.93 1.77 -1.90
N GLU A 133 -1.92 1.30 -0.67
CA GLU A 133 -2.59 0.06 -0.28
C GLU A 133 -3.95 0.36 0.32
N LEU A 134 -5.00 -0.21 -0.26
CA LEU A 134 -6.33 -0.21 0.33
C LEU A 134 -6.44 -1.41 1.26
N ILE A 135 -6.76 -1.14 2.52
CA ILE A 135 -6.96 -2.12 3.59
C ILE A 135 -8.33 -1.94 4.22
N GLY A 136 -8.85 -2.96 4.88
CA GLY A 136 -10.13 -2.85 5.60
C GLY A 136 -11.00 -4.10 5.57
N PRO A 137 -12.26 -4.01 6.04
CA PRO A 137 -13.12 -5.16 6.35
C PRO A 137 -13.34 -6.15 5.23
N LYS A 138 -13.33 -5.70 3.96
CA LYS A 138 -13.58 -6.55 2.78
C LYS A 138 -12.30 -6.90 2.00
N ILE A 139 -11.14 -6.62 2.57
CA ILE A 139 -9.86 -6.78 1.89
C ILE A 139 -9.04 -7.84 2.60
N ASN A 140 -8.68 -8.91 1.86
CA ASN A 140 -7.71 -9.94 2.25
C ASN A 140 -7.86 -10.44 3.69
N GLY A 141 -9.09 -10.76 4.13
CA GLY A 141 -9.36 -11.27 5.47
C GLY A 141 -9.24 -10.25 6.60
N ASN A 142 -8.95 -8.97 6.28
CA ASN A 142 -8.84 -7.88 7.25
C ASN A 142 -7.91 -8.18 8.45
N PRO A 143 -6.64 -8.50 8.22
CA PRO A 143 -5.73 -8.90 9.30
C PRO A 143 -5.50 -7.79 10.33
N TYR A 144 -5.76 -6.54 9.96
CA TYR A 144 -5.65 -5.38 10.84
C TYR A 144 -6.89 -5.13 11.71
N LYS A 145 -7.94 -5.96 11.61
CA LYS A 145 -9.20 -5.86 12.37
C LYS A 145 -9.83 -4.46 12.28
N LEU A 146 -9.76 -3.85 11.08
CA LEU A 146 -10.33 -2.53 10.84
C LEU A 146 -11.86 -2.59 10.76
N THR A 147 -12.53 -1.56 11.25
CA THR A 147 -13.98 -1.36 11.14
C THR A 147 -14.37 -0.56 9.89
N GLU A 148 -13.40 0.06 9.24
CA GLU A 148 -13.57 0.87 8.02
C GLU A 148 -12.45 0.59 7.02
N HIS A 149 -12.68 0.94 5.74
CA HIS A 149 -11.64 0.89 4.73
C HIS A 149 -10.76 2.14 4.79
N LEU A 150 -9.46 1.96 4.55
CA LEU A 150 -8.48 3.03 4.48
C LEU A 150 -7.55 2.81 3.29
N TRP A 151 -7.23 3.87 2.59
CA TRP A 151 -6.21 3.89 1.56
C TRP A 151 -4.94 4.54 2.11
N ILE A 152 -3.84 3.82 2.09
CA ILE A 152 -2.56 4.25 2.67
C ILE A 152 -1.59 4.57 1.54
N PRO A 153 -1.27 5.85 1.28
CA PRO A 153 -0.32 6.24 0.24
C PRO A 153 1.10 5.77 0.56
N PHE A 154 1.78 5.21 -0.45
CA PHE A 154 3.15 4.70 -0.28
C PHE A 154 4.18 5.80 -0.13
N SER A 155 4.01 6.91 -0.87
CA SER A 155 5.02 7.99 -0.97
C SER A 155 5.08 8.92 0.25
N THR A 156 4.00 9.05 1.00
CA THR A 156 3.94 10.01 2.12
C THR A 156 3.70 9.31 3.45
N PHE A 157 2.49 8.83 3.68
CA PHE A 157 2.13 8.23 4.95
C PHE A 157 2.99 7.01 5.30
N ALA A 158 3.17 6.07 4.35
CA ALA A 158 3.93 4.85 4.62
C ALA A 158 5.41 5.16 4.89
N GLN A 159 6.05 6.03 4.10
CA GLN A 159 7.45 6.42 4.32
C GLN A 159 7.65 7.15 5.66
N LYS A 160 6.68 7.92 6.11
CA LYS A 160 6.76 8.68 7.36
C LYS A 160 6.50 7.81 8.59
N HIS A 161 5.50 6.92 8.52
CA HIS A 161 4.96 6.24 9.69
C HIS A 161 5.26 4.73 9.74
N LEU A 162 5.49 4.09 8.58
CA LEU A 162 5.68 2.65 8.47
C LEU A 162 7.13 2.28 8.09
N ARG A 163 8.08 3.18 8.32
CA ARG A 163 9.50 2.96 8.03
C ARG A 163 10.20 2.29 9.21
N TYR A 164 10.89 1.19 8.95
CA TYR A 164 11.78 0.53 9.92
C TYR A 164 13.09 1.31 10.04
N LYS A 165 13.21 2.12 11.08
CA LYS A 165 14.41 2.90 11.38
C LYS A 165 15.60 2.03 11.83
N SER A 166 15.36 0.75 12.08
CA SER A 166 16.38 -0.26 12.38
C SER A 166 17.10 -0.77 11.13
N TRP A 167 16.53 -0.61 9.94
CA TRP A 167 17.18 -1.03 8.70
C TRP A 167 18.54 -0.34 8.54
N GLY A 168 19.59 -1.15 8.30
CA GLY A 168 20.96 -0.66 8.20
C GLY A 168 21.73 -0.50 9.52
N LYS A 169 21.07 -0.74 10.68
CA LYS A 169 21.74 -0.74 12.00
C LYS A 169 22.38 -2.07 12.38
N TYR A 170 22.04 -3.13 11.65
CA TYR A 170 22.50 -4.49 11.85
C TYR A 170 23.07 -5.04 10.53
N PRO A 171 23.84 -6.13 10.56
CA PRO A 171 24.26 -6.81 9.35
C PRO A 171 23.07 -7.11 8.43
N LYS A 172 23.27 -6.93 7.12
CA LYS A 172 22.25 -7.17 6.10
C LYS A 172 22.47 -8.52 5.39
N ASP A 173 23.06 -9.48 6.09
CA ASP A 173 23.16 -10.87 5.63
C ASP A 173 21.82 -11.59 5.79
N PHE A 174 21.70 -12.72 5.10
CA PHE A 174 20.45 -13.49 5.05
C PHE A 174 20.01 -14.00 6.42
N GLU A 175 20.94 -14.51 7.22
CA GLU A 175 20.67 -15.10 8.53
C GLU A 175 20.16 -14.03 9.50
N THR A 176 20.82 -12.88 9.56
CA THR A 176 20.38 -11.75 10.41
C THR A 176 19.01 -11.22 9.98
N ILE A 177 18.75 -11.12 8.68
CA ILE A 177 17.45 -10.69 8.16
C ILE A 177 16.37 -11.73 8.46
N SER A 178 16.66 -13.02 8.27
CA SER A 178 15.73 -14.11 8.58
C SER A 178 15.32 -14.10 10.05
N ASP A 179 16.30 -14.01 10.94
CA ASP A 179 16.07 -13.90 12.38
C ASP A 179 15.24 -12.69 12.77
N TRP A 180 15.51 -11.52 12.17
CA TRP A 180 14.73 -10.32 12.39
C TRP A 180 13.27 -10.49 11.95
N PHE A 181 13.04 -11.10 10.77
CA PHE A 181 11.69 -11.35 10.26
C PHE A 181 10.90 -12.35 11.11
N GLU A 182 11.58 -13.35 11.66
CA GLU A 182 10.96 -14.36 12.52
C GLU A 182 10.58 -13.79 13.89
N LYS A 183 11.52 -13.09 14.55
CA LYS A 183 11.48 -12.81 16.00
C LYS A 183 11.10 -11.36 16.31
N ASP A 184 11.59 -10.39 15.51
CA ASP A 184 11.61 -8.97 15.90
C ASP A 184 11.00 -8.00 14.89
N LEU A 185 10.39 -8.51 13.80
CA LEU A 185 9.74 -7.64 12.83
C LEU A 185 8.45 -7.06 13.42
N LEU A 186 8.51 -5.79 13.80
CA LEU A 186 7.41 -5.10 14.46
C LEU A 186 6.25 -4.77 13.48
N PRO A 187 4.99 -4.98 13.86
CA PRO A 187 3.82 -4.59 13.08
C PRO A 187 3.55 -3.08 13.26
N LEU A 188 4.26 -2.22 12.53
CA LEU A 188 4.23 -0.76 12.75
C LEU A 188 2.83 -0.17 12.60
N TYR A 189 2.07 -0.63 11.60
CA TYR A 189 0.71 -0.16 11.41
C TYR A 189 -0.22 -0.56 12.56
N ALA A 190 -0.11 -1.79 13.04
CA ALA A 190 -0.90 -2.26 14.18
C ALA A 190 -0.47 -1.56 15.48
N LEU A 191 0.83 -1.32 15.68
CA LEU A 191 1.35 -0.56 16.81
C LEU A 191 0.79 0.85 16.89
N MET A 192 0.61 1.53 15.74
CA MET A 192 -0.04 2.86 15.70
C MET A 192 -1.47 2.82 16.23
N LYS A 193 -2.11 1.65 16.22
CA LYS A 193 -3.46 1.40 16.74
C LYS A 193 -3.47 0.79 18.14
N GLY A 194 -2.30 0.64 18.77
CA GLY A 194 -2.16 0.06 20.10
C GLY A 194 -2.12 -1.47 20.14
N ASP A 195 -2.10 -2.14 18.99
CA ASP A 195 -1.99 -3.61 18.89
C ASP A 195 -0.53 -4.03 18.74
N LYS A 196 0.08 -4.50 19.82
CA LYS A 196 1.49 -4.94 19.85
C LYS A 196 1.71 -6.31 19.21
N GLN A 197 0.67 -7.11 19.05
CA GLN A 197 0.71 -8.46 18.50
C GLN A 197 0.00 -8.52 17.13
N GLY A 198 -0.16 -7.37 16.49
CA GLY A 198 -0.84 -7.27 15.22
C GLY A 198 -0.10 -7.95 14.07
N PHE A 199 -0.80 -8.06 12.97
CA PHE A 199 -0.28 -8.68 11.75
C PHE A 199 0.79 -7.81 11.08
N VAL A 200 1.86 -8.46 10.59
CA VAL A 200 2.85 -7.91 9.69
C VAL A 200 3.13 -8.90 8.55
N GLU A 201 2.98 -8.47 7.31
CA GLU A 201 3.22 -9.31 6.13
C GLU A 201 4.72 -9.41 5.81
N GLY A 202 5.42 -8.29 5.89
CA GLY A 202 6.83 -8.19 5.51
C GLY A 202 7.25 -6.74 5.26
N ILE A 203 8.19 -6.58 4.33
CA ILE A 203 8.82 -5.30 3.99
C ILE A 203 8.77 -5.06 2.48
N VAL A 204 8.57 -3.81 2.09
CA VAL A 204 8.94 -3.28 0.78
C VAL A 204 10.17 -2.40 0.96
N PHE A 205 11.26 -2.76 0.29
CA PHE A 205 12.44 -1.91 0.17
C PHE A 205 12.24 -0.93 -0.98
N THR A 206 12.50 0.33 -0.72
CA THR A 206 12.36 1.39 -1.72
C THR A 206 13.65 2.19 -1.83
N HIS A 207 14.02 2.54 -3.03
CA HIS A 207 15.18 3.40 -3.32
C HIS A 207 14.71 4.75 -3.90
N PRO A 208 15.43 5.86 -3.67
CA PRO A 208 15.05 7.18 -4.19
C PRO A 208 14.89 7.28 -5.71
N ASP A 209 15.53 6.40 -6.48
CA ASP A 209 15.38 6.32 -7.94
C ASP A 209 14.13 5.56 -8.40
N GLY A 210 13.30 5.07 -7.47
CA GLY A 210 12.05 4.38 -7.76
C GLY A 210 12.15 2.84 -7.81
N ARG A 211 13.36 2.24 -7.69
CA ARG A 211 13.48 0.78 -7.57
C ARG A 211 12.80 0.28 -6.30
N MET A 212 12.21 -0.91 -6.38
CA MET A 212 11.54 -1.55 -5.26
C MET A 212 11.83 -3.05 -5.23
N ALA A 213 11.88 -3.61 -4.02
CA ALA A 213 11.94 -5.04 -3.75
C ALA A 213 11.00 -5.38 -2.59
N LYS A 214 10.48 -6.61 -2.54
CA LYS A 214 9.64 -7.06 -1.43
C LYS A 214 10.22 -8.31 -0.77
N LEU A 215 10.08 -8.39 0.54
CA LEU A 215 10.37 -9.60 1.30
C LEU A 215 9.23 -9.84 2.29
N ARG A 216 8.59 -11.01 2.20
CA ARG A 216 7.47 -11.39 3.07
C ARG A 216 7.91 -12.48 4.05
N ARG A 217 7.26 -12.55 5.19
CA ARG A 217 7.50 -13.59 6.19
C ARG A 217 7.22 -14.99 5.63
N ASP A 218 6.17 -15.13 4.82
CA ASP A 218 5.80 -16.39 4.20
C ASP A 218 6.74 -16.88 3.09
N MET A 219 7.77 -16.11 2.75
CA MET A 219 8.83 -16.53 1.84
C MET A 219 9.97 -17.31 2.55
N PHE A 220 10.05 -17.27 3.87
CA PHE A 220 11.07 -17.99 4.63
C PHE A 220 10.63 -19.41 4.95
N ASP A 221 11.59 -20.34 5.10
CA ASP A 221 11.35 -21.76 5.38
C ASP A 221 10.71 -22.00 6.75
N TRP A 222 11.10 -21.22 7.78
CA TRP A 222 10.56 -21.30 9.14
C TRP A 222 9.08 -20.89 9.24
N TYR A 223 8.52 -20.23 8.24
CA TYR A 223 7.15 -19.74 8.32
C TYR A 223 6.13 -20.88 8.30
N SER A 224 5.33 -21.01 9.36
CA SER A 224 4.35 -22.08 9.55
C SER A 224 2.91 -21.69 9.23
N GLY A 225 2.65 -20.41 8.88
CA GLY A 225 1.33 -19.91 8.54
C GLY A 225 0.92 -20.24 7.08
N GLU A 226 -0.24 -19.73 6.68
CA GLU A 226 -0.70 -19.82 5.30
C GLU A 226 0.22 -19.02 4.37
N ARG A 227 0.68 -19.65 3.28
CA ARG A 227 1.55 -19.01 2.29
C ARG A 227 0.72 -18.46 1.15
N HIS A 228 0.95 -17.21 0.84
CA HIS A 228 0.30 -16.56 -0.30
C HIS A 228 1.15 -16.79 -1.56
N GLY A 229 0.53 -17.33 -2.59
CA GLY A 229 1.16 -17.43 -3.92
C GLY A 229 1.53 -16.05 -4.49
N ASP A 230 2.32 -16.02 -5.56
CA ASP A 230 2.68 -14.78 -6.28
C ASP A 230 1.59 -14.31 -7.22
#